data_eae53e30a1660a4afc20d91b771abcfb
#
_entry.id   eae53e30a1660a4afc20d91b771abcfb
#
_cell.length_a   1.000
_cell.length_b   1.000
_cell.length_c   1.000
_cell.angle_alpha   90.00
_cell.angle_beta   90.00
_cell.angle_gamma   90.00
#
_symmetry.space_group_name_H-M   'P 1'
#
loop_
_entity.id
_entity.type
_entity.pdbx_description
1 polymer ?
#
loop_
_entity_poly.entity_id
_entity_poly.type
_entity_poly.pdbx_seq_one_letter_code
_entity_poly.pdbx_strand_id
1 'polypeptide(L)'
;TRRSSDLYAEIESYYSVAQPKAQENWANYVLALASKYELDLDLSALNKLYQLLVRESEDRFLINISPLKTTEMLLNAATLSQKQTLSAVDFEQAFKQKNEQHGFLRERTYADILNEQIYVETNGEIVGQINGLSVIEYPGTPVCFGEPSRISCLVQFGDGEVVDVERKNELAGNLHGKGMMISEACLASILELPSQLPFSASLVFEQSYGEIDGDSASLAIFSVLVSALSDLPLPQNIAITGTIDQFGLVHAVGGVNDKIEGFFTICQRRGLTGKQGVIIPATTIQQLSLSDEVVEAVKNEQFFIYQVEDIYQTAKILFDRDLLEEKEEYAKGKEPIARLIQNRIAFRSETPKKSWLDFFKS
;
A
#
# COMPACT_ATOMS: atom_id res chain seq x y z
N THR A 1 -23.02 -31.22 38.47
CA THR A 1 -23.07 -30.01 37.65
C THR A 1 -22.11 -30.17 36.46
N ARG A 2 -22.64 -30.51 35.29
CA ARG A 2 -21.83 -30.48 34.05
C ARG A 2 -21.47 -29.02 33.79
N ARG A 3 -20.18 -28.70 33.78
CA ARG A 3 -19.69 -27.40 33.37
C ARG A 3 -19.95 -27.26 31.87
N SER A 4 -20.75 -26.29 31.47
CA SER A 4 -21.06 -25.95 30.07
C SER A 4 -19.87 -25.31 29.31
N SER A 5 -18.65 -25.37 29.86
CA SER A 5 -17.47 -24.69 29.37
C SER A 5 -16.50 -25.56 28.57
N ASP A 6 -16.87 -26.82 28.28
CA ASP A 6 -15.90 -27.78 27.69
C ASP A 6 -16.11 -28.02 26.20
N LEU A 7 -16.99 -27.26 25.54
CA LEU A 7 -17.19 -27.31 24.09
C LEU A 7 -16.70 -26.00 23.46
N TYR A 8 -15.56 -26.05 22.79
CA TYR A 8 -15.03 -25.02 21.95
C TYR A 8 -15.20 -25.46 20.50
N ALA A 9 -15.77 -24.59 19.66
CA ALA A 9 -15.90 -24.83 18.22
C ALA A 9 -15.45 -23.59 17.44
N GLU A 10 -14.52 -23.76 16.56
CA GLU A 10 -14.14 -22.76 15.56
C GLU A 10 -14.97 -22.98 14.31
N ILE A 11 -15.51 -21.90 13.76
CA ILE A 11 -16.28 -21.93 12.52
C ILE A 11 -15.53 -21.04 11.51
N GLU A 12 -15.06 -21.67 10.43
CA GLU A 12 -14.43 -20.98 9.33
C GLU A 12 -15.49 -20.24 8.51
N SER A 13 -15.26 -18.92 8.29
CA SER A 13 -16.14 -18.09 7.47
C SER A 13 -15.74 -18.02 6.01
N TYR A 14 -14.66 -18.70 5.63
CA TYR A 14 -14.13 -18.70 4.27
C TYR A 14 -14.22 -20.09 3.65
N TYR A 15 -14.56 -20.13 2.36
CA TYR A 15 -14.67 -21.35 1.56
C TYR A 15 -13.70 -21.30 0.40
N SER A 16 -12.87 -22.33 0.27
CA SER A 16 -11.85 -22.39 -0.79
C SER A 16 -12.46 -22.72 -2.14
N VAL A 17 -12.14 -21.90 -3.17
CA VAL A 17 -12.55 -22.15 -4.57
C VAL A 17 -11.85 -23.35 -5.19
N ALA A 18 -10.77 -23.86 -4.58
CA ALA A 18 -10.08 -25.06 -5.04
C ALA A 18 -10.82 -26.37 -4.72
N GLN A 19 -11.86 -26.32 -3.87
CA GLN A 19 -12.67 -27.49 -3.56
C GLN A 19 -13.44 -27.98 -4.79
N PRO A 20 -13.61 -29.30 -4.96
CA PRO A 20 -14.44 -29.83 -6.05
C PRO A 20 -15.84 -29.23 -6.03
N LYS A 21 -16.31 -28.76 -7.19
CA LYS A 21 -17.62 -28.11 -7.35
C LYS A 21 -17.85 -26.89 -6.46
N ALA A 22 -16.76 -26.18 -6.09
CA ALA A 22 -16.84 -25.05 -5.16
C ALA A 22 -17.85 -23.99 -5.62
N GLN A 23 -17.85 -23.61 -6.87
CA GLN A 23 -18.77 -22.60 -7.41
C GLN A 23 -20.22 -23.07 -7.39
N GLU A 24 -20.48 -24.35 -7.74
CA GLU A 24 -21.83 -24.95 -7.69
C GLU A 24 -22.34 -25.00 -6.25
N ASN A 25 -21.52 -25.47 -5.31
CA ASN A 25 -21.87 -25.54 -3.90
C ASN A 25 -22.15 -24.16 -3.30
N TRP A 26 -21.31 -23.18 -3.62
CA TRP A 26 -21.50 -21.80 -3.20
C TRP A 26 -22.79 -21.20 -3.80
N ALA A 27 -23.04 -21.37 -5.09
CA ALA A 27 -24.25 -20.88 -5.74
C ALA A 27 -25.52 -21.48 -5.11
N ASN A 28 -25.53 -22.80 -4.86
CA ASN A 28 -26.65 -23.48 -4.21
C ASN A 28 -26.87 -22.94 -2.78
N TYR A 29 -25.79 -22.67 -2.03
CA TYR A 29 -25.87 -22.07 -0.71
C TYR A 29 -26.52 -20.66 -0.76
N VAL A 30 -26.07 -19.82 -1.69
CA VAL A 30 -26.59 -18.45 -1.85
C VAL A 30 -28.05 -18.46 -2.28
N LEU A 31 -28.41 -19.29 -3.25
CA LEU A 31 -29.80 -19.45 -3.71
C LEU A 31 -30.73 -19.96 -2.59
N ALA A 32 -30.26 -20.93 -1.78
CA ALA A 32 -31.02 -21.39 -0.62
C ALA A 32 -31.18 -20.30 0.44
N LEU A 33 -30.20 -19.41 0.60
CA LEU A 33 -30.29 -18.28 1.50
C LEU A 33 -31.24 -17.20 0.97
N ALA A 34 -31.15 -16.85 -0.32
CA ALA A 34 -32.02 -15.88 -0.98
C ALA A 34 -33.51 -16.32 -0.95
N SER A 35 -33.77 -17.61 -1.15
CA SER A 35 -35.13 -18.15 -1.12
C SER A 35 -35.83 -17.99 0.24
N LYS A 36 -35.10 -17.91 1.35
CA LYS A 36 -35.69 -17.63 2.68
C LYS A 36 -36.31 -16.24 2.77
N TYR A 37 -35.90 -15.33 1.89
CA TYR A 37 -36.36 -13.95 1.81
C TYR A 37 -37.20 -13.70 0.55
N GLU A 38 -37.65 -14.76 -0.12
CA GLU A 38 -38.46 -14.71 -1.36
C GLU A 38 -37.74 -13.91 -2.47
N LEU A 39 -36.40 -14.04 -2.55
CA LEU A 39 -35.56 -13.38 -3.55
C LEU A 39 -35.08 -14.40 -4.60
N ASP A 40 -35.13 -13.99 -5.86
CA ASP A 40 -34.53 -14.69 -7.00
C ASP A 40 -33.23 -13.95 -7.44
N LEU A 41 -32.28 -14.71 -7.92
CA LEU A 41 -30.99 -14.15 -8.42
C LEU A 41 -30.80 -14.63 -9.88
N ASP A 42 -30.56 -13.71 -10.78
CA ASP A 42 -30.07 -14.06 -12.10
C ASP A 42 -28.58 -14.42 -12.09
N LEU A 43 -28.03 -14.90 -13.19
CA LEU A 43 -26.63 -15.30 -13.27
C LEU A 43 -25.67 -14.09 -13.05
N SER A 44 -26.09 -12.89 -13.47
CA SER A 44 -25.29 -11.68 -13.29
C SER A 44 -25.20 -11.29 -11.82
N ALA A 45 -26.30 -11.43 -11.07
CA ALA A 45 -26.35 -11.23 -9.62
C ALA A 45 -25.41 -12.18 -8.87
N LEU A 46 -25.45 -13.48 -9.20
CA LEU A 46 -24.56 -14.46 -8.59
C LEU A 46 -23.10 -14.13 -8.85
N ASN A 47 -22.74 -13.76 -10.08
CA ASN A 47 -21.36 -13.38 -10.42
C ASN A 47 -20.91 -12.13 -9.65
N LYS A 48 -21.76 -11.11 -9.54
CA LYS A 48 -21.41 -9.89 -8.81
C LYS A 48 -21.29 -10.14 -7.32
N LEU A 49 -22.21 -10.89 -6.73
CA LEU A 49 -22.14 -11.27 -5.32
C LEU A 49 -20.89 -12.12 -5.03
N TYR A 50 -20.52 -13.02 -5.94
CA TYR A 50 -19.28 -13.78 -5.85
C TYR A 50 -18.06 -12.84 -5.77
N GLN A 51 -17.95 -11.87 -6.67
CA GLN A 51 -16.86 -10.88 -6.69
C GLN A 51 -16.79 -10.10 -5.37
N LEU A 52 -17.95 -9.64 -4.85
CA LEU A 52 -18.01 -8.88 -3.61
C LEU A 52 -17.57 -9.73 -2.40
N LEU A 53 -17.98 -10.99 -2.34
CA LEU A 53 -17.63 -11.90 -1.24
C LEU A 53 -16.18 -12.40 -1.31
N VAL A 54 -15.60 -12.49 -2.51
CA VAL A 54 -14.15 -12.70 -2.70
C VAL A 54 -13.37 -11.47 -2.25
N ARG A 55 -13.83 -10.26 -2.58
CA ARG A 55 -13.21 -9.02 -2.09
C ARG A 55 -13.19 -8.95 -0.55
N GLU A 56 -14.27 -9.34 0.10
CA GLU A 56 -14.38 -9.41 1.58
C GLU A 56 -13.39 -10.42 2.21
N SER A 57 -12.92 -11.41 1.46
CA SER A 57 -11.93 -12.38 1.94
C SER A 57 -10.48 -11.92 1.77
N GLU A 58 -10.24 -10.87 0.99
CA GLU A 58 -8.91 -10.42 0.55
C GLU A 58 -8.04 -11.55 -0.05
N ASP A 59 -8.67 -12.59 -0.59
CA ASP A 59 -8.00 -13.71 -1.28
C ASP A 59 -8.90 -14.24 -2.41
N ARG A 60 -8.43 -14.16 -3.66
CA ARG A 60 -9.18 -14.65 -4.82
C ARG A 60 -9.46 -16.16 -4.82
N PHE A 61 -8.81 -16.93 -3.96
CA PHE A 61 -9.04 -18.36 -3.78
C PHE A 61 -9.99 -18.68 -2.63
N LEU A 62 -10.47 -17.68 -1.92
CA LEU A 62 -11.40 -17.79 -0.81
C LEU A 62 -12.66 -16.97 -1.07
N ILE A 63 -13.80 -17.48 -0.63
CA ILE A 63 -15.08 -16.77 -0.67
C ILE A 63 -15.57 -16.64 0.76
N ASN A 64 -15.96 -15.44 1.17
CA ASN A 64 -16.64 -15.27 2.44
C ASN A 64 -18.04 -15.93 2.37
N ILE A 65 -18.29 -16.90 3.25
CA ILE A 65 -19.56 -17.63 3.34
C ILE A 65 -20.35 -17.29 4.60
N SER A 66 -20.02 -16.19 5.29
CA SER A 66 -20.79 -15.74 6.43
C SER A 66 -22.25 -15.52 6.04
N PRO A 67 -23.22 -16.24 6.68
CA PRO A 67 -24.63 -16.05 6.39
C PRO A 67 -25.10 -14.62 6.66
N LEU A 68 -24.54 -13.98 7.69
CA LEU A 68 -24.88 -12.61 8.05
C LEU A 68 -24.48 -11.62 6.97
N LYS A 69 -23.24 -11.69 6.49
CA LYS A 69 -22.72 -10.83 5.41
C LYS A 69 -23.48 -11.06 4.09
N THR A 70 -23.66 -12.32 3.70
CA THR A 70 -24.38 -12.66 2.49
C THR A 70 -25.83 -12.16 2.54
N THR A 71 -26.51 -12.35 3.68
CA THR A 71 -27.89 -11.87 3.88
C THR A 71 -27.96 -10.35 3.84
N GLU A 72 -27.03 -9.66 4.50
CA GLU A 72 -26.93 -8.19 4.46
C GLU A 72 -26.85 -7.69 3.00
N MET A 73 -25.96 -8.26 2.18
CA MET A 73 -25.82 -7.87 0.77
C MET A 73 -27.10 -8.13 -0.05
N LEU A 74 -27.75 -9.29 0.15
CA LEU A 74 -29.02 -9.64 -0.51
C LEU A 74 -30.12 -8.64 -0.16
N LEU A 75 -30.33 -8.39 1.14
CA LEU A 75 -31.40 -7.51 1.61
C LEU A 75 -31.15 -6.04 1.25
N ASN A 76 -29.90 -5.57 1.28
CA ASN A 76 -29.56 -4.21 0.84
C ASN A 76 -29.88 -4.02 -0.65
N ALA A 77 -29.49 -4.98 -1.51
CA ALA A 77 -29.78 -4.93 -2.93
C ALA A 77 -31.29 -4.97 -3.21
N ALA A 78 -32.03 -5.86 -2.52
CA ALA A 78 -33.49 -5.98 -2.67
C ALA A 78 -34.23 -4.72 -2.17
N THR A 79 -33.83 -4.18 -1.01
CA THR A 79 -34.46 -2.99 -0.43
C THR A 79 -34.27 -1.77 -1.31
N LEU A 80 -33.05 -1.60 -1.85
CA LEU A 80 -32.74 -0.45 -2.71
C LEU A 80 -33.45 -0.53 -4.06
N SER A 81 -33.43 -1.69 -4.70
CA SER A 81 -34.02 -1.92 -6.02
C SER A 81 -35.54 -2.08 -5.98
N GLN A 82 -36.12 -2.47 -4.85
CA GLN A 82 -37.53 -2.84 -4.67
C GLN A 82 -37.96 -3.98 -5.62
N LYS A 83 -37.03 -4.91 -5.94
CA LYS A 83 -37.26 -6.06 -6.83
C LYS A 83 -37.17 -7.35 -6.05
N GLN A 84 -37.90 -8.39 -6.52
CA GLN A 84 -37.74 -9.77 -6.07
C GLN A 84 -36.61 -10.48 -6.83
N THR A 85 -36.46 -10.20 -8.12
CA THR A 85 -35.37 -10.76 -8.93
C THR A 85 -34.23 -9.74 -9.02
N LEU A 86 -33.09 -10.10 -8.49
CA LEU A 86 -31.90 -9.24 -8.42
C LEU A 86 -30.93 -9.55 -9.57
N SER A 87 -30.25 -8.52 -10.05
CA SER A 87 -29.22 -8.52 -11.07
C SER A 87 -27.89 -7.95 -10.53
N ALA A 88 -26.82 -8.01 -11.31
CA ALA A 88 -25.54 -7.40 -10.96
C ALA A 88 -25.66 -5.91 -10.59
N VAL A 89 -26.46 -5.17 -11.36
CA VAL A 89 -26.66 -3.71 -11.16
C VAL A 89 -27.25 -3.41 -9.79
N ASP A 90 -28.15 -4.27 -9.28
CA ASP A 90 -28.76 -4.06 -7.96
C ASP A 90 -27.74 -4.19 -6.83
N PHE A 91 -26.80 -5.14 -6.95
CA PHE A 91 -25.68 -5.27 -6.01
C PHE A 91 -24.65 -4.14 -6.13
N GLU A 92 -24.34 -3.69 -7.34
CA GLU A 92 -23.45 -2.55 -7.59
C GLU A 92 -23.99 -1.28 -6.96
N GLN A 93 -25.27 -1.00 -7.15
CA GLN A 93 -25.93 0.16 -6.56
C GLN A 93 -25.96 0.09 -5.03
N ALA A 94 -26.26 -1.07 -4.46
CA ALA A 94 -26.24 -1.27 -3.02
C ALA A 94 -24.84 -1.09 -2.43
N PHE A 95 -23.81 -1.63 -3.07
CA PHE A 95 -22.41 -1.46 -2.66
C PHE A 95 -21.97 0.01 -2.75
N LYS A 96 -22.30 0.67 -3.84
CA LYS A 96 -22.01 2.09 -4.04
C LYS A 96 -22.69 2.95 -2.97
N GLN A 97 -23.96 2.73 -2.72
CA GLN A 97 -24.72 3.48 -1.70
C GLN A 97 -24.12 3.26 -0.31
N LYS A 98 -23.76 2.02 0.06
CA LYS A 98 -23.08 1.74 1.34
C LYS A 98 -21.78 2.55 1.47
N ASN A 99 -20.96 2.56 0.41
CA ASN A 99 -19.70 3.30 0.37
C ASN A 99 -19.90 4.83 0.43
N GLU A 100 -20.98 5.34 -0.14
CA GLU A 100 -21.34 6.77 -0.06
C GLU A 100 -21.84 7.16 1.34
N GLN A 101 -22.71 6.34 1.94
CA GLN A 101 -23.24 6.57 3.29
C GLN A 101 -22.15 6.61 4.36
N HIS A 102 -21.11 5.79 4.22
CA HIS A 102 -19.99 5.70 5.16
C HIS A 102 -18.72 6.40 4.66
N GLY A 103 -18.78 7.06 3.51
CA GLY A 103 -17.63 7.66 2.84
C GLY A 103 -17.29 9.09 3.25
N PHE A 104 -17.99 9.69 4.22
CA PHE A 104 -17.77 11.10 4.57
C PHE A 104 -16.31 11.42 4.93
N LEU A 105 -15.69 10.62 5.79
CA LEU A 105 -14.29 10.83 6.20
C LEU A 105 -13.32 10.65 5.02
N ARG A 106 -13.53 9.61 4.21
CA ARG A 106 -12.76 9.39 2.98
C ARG A 106 -12.83 10.59 2.04
N GLU A 107 -14.05 11.06 1.74
CA GLU A 107 -14.24 12.19 0.84
C GLU A 107 -13.63 13.48 1.42
N ARG A 108 -13.68 13.65 2.74
CA ARG A 108 -13.02 14.77 3.41
C ARG A 108 -11.50 14.72 3.28
N THR A 109 -10.90 13.56 3.58
CA THR A 109 -9.46 13.35 3.42
C THR A 109 -9.01 13.58 1.98
N TYR A 110 -9.74 13.02 1.01
CA TYR A 110 -9.41 13.23 -0.41
C TYR A 110 -9.58 14.68 -0.85
N ALA A 111 -10.59 15.37 -0.34
CA ALA A 111 -10.77 16.81 -0.60
C ALA A 111 -9.59 17.62 -0.04
N ASP A 112 -9.10 17.30 1.14
CA ASP A 112 -7.95 18.00 1.74
C ASP A 112 -6.68 17.77 0.91
N ILE A 113 -6.47 16.57 0.33
CA ILE A 113 -5.37 16.29 -0.59
C ILE A 113 -5.55 17.04 -1.93
N LEU A 114 -6.77 17.03 -2.50
CA LEU A 114 -7.05 17.68 -3.79
C LEU A 114 -6.98 19.21 -3.69
N ASN A 115 -7.30 19.78 -2.54
CA ASN A 115 -7.22 21.21 -2.25
C ASN A 115 -5.85 21.63 -1.67
N GLU A 116 -4.85 20.74 -1.71
CA GLU A 116 -3.47 20.99 -1.25
C GLU A 116 -3.35 21.37 0.24
N GLN A 117 -4.35 21.03 1.06
CA GLN A 117 -4.26 21.14 2.52
C GLN A 117 -3.36 20.04 3.09
N ILE A 118 -3.41 18.86 2.47
CA ILE A 118 -2.43 17.76 2.65
C ILE A 118 -1.69 17.64 1.32
N TYR A 119 -0.38 17.83 1.38
CA TYR A 119 0.45 17.86 0.18
C TYR A 119 0.88 16.45 -0.24
N VAL A 120 0.34 15.97 -1.34
CA VAL A 120 0.70 14.72 -2.01
C VAL A 120 0.88 14.99 -3.50
N GLU A 121 2.04 14.73 -4.05
CA GLU A 121 2.30 14.87 -5.49
C GLU A 121 1.92 13.59 -6.24
N THR A 122 1.41 13.76 -7.46
CA THR A 122 1.05 12.65 -8.36
C THR A 122 1.77 12.73 -9.71
N ASN A 123 2.74 13.64 -9.84
CA ASN A 123 3.57 13.85 -11.02
C ASN A 123 4.93 14.44 -10.64
N GLY A 124 5.89 14.36 -11.56
CA GLY A 124 7.23 14.90 -11.36
C GLY A 124 8.16 13.94 -10.62
N GLU A 125 9.33 14.43 -10.25
CA GLU A 125 10.40 13.67 -9.61
C GLU A 125 11.02 14.53 -8.51
N ILE A 126 11.24 13.95 -7.31
CA ILE A 126 11.77 14.65 -6.14
C ILE A 126 12.78 13.75 -5.42
N VAL A 127 13.95 14.29 -5.07
CA VAL A 127 14.94 13.59 -4.26
C VAL A 127 14.48 13.53 -2.81
N GLY A 128 14.57 12.34 -2.19
CA GLY A 128 14.21 12.15 -0.79
C GLY A 128 12.73 12.27 -0.47
N GLN A 129 11.84 12.05 -1.45
CA GLN A 129 10.40 12.04 -1.24
C GLN A 129 9.72 10.91 -2.01
N ILE A 130 8.75 10.23 -1.38
CA ILE A 130 7.97 9.15 -1.98
C ILE A 130 6.54 9.15 -1.43
N ASN A 131 5.59 8.61 -2.19
CA ASN A 131 4.23 8.35 -1.73
C ASN A 131 4.15 6.96 -1.11
N GLY A 132 3.95 6.88 0.21
CA GLY A 132 3.55 5.67 0.91
C GLY A 132 2.03 5.49 0.89
N LEU A 133 1.56 4.30 1.27
CA LEU A 133 0.14 3.96 1.30
C LEU A 133 -0.25 3.37 2.65
N SER A 134 -1.29 3.91 3.25
CA SER A 134 -1.92 3.41 4.47
C SER A 134 -3.38 3.05 4.23
N VAL A 135 -3.96 2.30 5.16
CA VAL A 135 -5.41 2.08 5.26
C VAL A 135 -5.89 2.79 6.50
N ILE A 136 -6.93 3.58 6.33
CA ILE A 136 -7.57 4.29 7.43
C ILE A 136 -8.80 3.51 7.87
N GLU A 137 -8.81 3.12 9.12
CA GLU A 137 -9.91 2.46 9.80
C GLU A 137 -10.32 3.31 11.01
N TYR A 138 -11.61 3.61 11.11
CA TYR A 138 -12.14 4.28 12.30
C TYR A 138 -13.03 3.34 13.11
N PRO A 139 -12.87 3.27 14.44
CA PRO A 139 -13.72 2.46 15.28
C PRO A 139 -15.20 2.78 15.05
N GLY A 140 -16.01 1.75 14.76
CA GLY A 140 -17.44 1.90 14.52
C GLY A 140 -17.85 2.27 13.10
N THR A 141 -16.92 2.46 12.18
CA THR A 141 -17.23 2.58 10.75
C THR A 141 -17.07 1.22 10.06
N PRO A 142 -18.03 0.82 9.21
CA PRO A 142 -17.96 -0.46 8.50
C PRO A 142 -17.12 -0.40 7.21
N VAL A 143 -16.47 0.74 6.92
CA VAL A 143 -15.74 0.99 5.67
C VAL A 143 -14.37 1.56 6.02
N CYS A 144 -13.33 0.92 5.53
CA CYS A 144 -11.97 1.43 5.47
C CYS A 144 -11.68 2.04 4.10
N PHE A 145 -10.60 2.82 3.99
CA PHE A 145 -10.16 3.38 2.72
C PHE A 145 -8.65 3.60 2.70
N GLY A 146 -8.08 3.58 1.51
CA GLY A 146 -6.66 3.86 1.33
C GLY A 146 -6.36 5.35 1.32
N GLU A 147 -5.24 5.73 1.92
CA GLU A 147 -4.73 7.10 1.94
C GLU A 147 -3.26 7.12 1.49
N PRO A 148 -2.91 7.92 0.47
CA PRO A 148 -1.52 8.19 0.16
C PRO A 148 -0.94 9.18 1.17
N SER A 149 0.26 8.87 1.67
CA SER A 149 1.02 9.72 2.60
C SER A 149 2.38 10.08 1.99
N ARG A 150 2.77 11.34 2.10
CA ARG A 150 4.09 11.78 1.69
C ARG A 150 5.12 11.41 2.74
N ILE A 151 6.11 10.58 2.36
CA ILE A 151 7.25 10.22 3.18
C ILE A 151 8.46 10.98 2.67
N SER A 152 9.17 11.68 3.55
CA SER A 152 10.36 12.44 3.21
C SER A 152 11.58 12.00 4.01
N CYS A 153 12.75 12.16 3.41
CA CYS A 153 14.04 11.88 4.03
C CYS A 153 15.05 12.97 3.70
N LEU A 154 15.66 13.53 4.71
CA LEU A 154 16.80 14.42 4.59
C LEU A 154 18.05 13.76 5.18
N VAL A 155 19.17 13.86 4.46
CA VAL A 155 20.45 13.24 4.86
C VAL A 155 21.52 14.30 5.06
N GLN A 156 22.31 14.14 6.13
CA GLN A 156 23.54 14.91 6.40
C GLN A 156 24.70 13.93 6.55
N PHE A 157 25.79 14.14 5.81
CA PHE A 157 26.97 13.29 5.90
C PHE A 157 27.82 13.64 7.11
N GLY A 158 28.33 12.61 7.79
CA GLY A 158 29.07 12.66 9.05
C GLY A 158 28.55 11.56 9.97
N ASP A 159 29.21 11.30 11.09
CA ASP A 159 28.77 10.29 12.05
C ASP A 159 27.36 10.59 12.56
N GLY A 160 26.47 9.61 12.49
CA GLY A 160 25.09 9.85 12.86
C GLY A 160 24.23 8.59 12.96
N GLU A 161 22.93 8.81 12.97
CA GLU A 161 21.89 7.80 13.10
C GLU A 161 20.70 8.15 12.21
N VAL A 162 19.85 7.18 11.92
CA VAL A 162 18.56 7.40 11.26
C VAL A 162 17.52 7.74 12.34
N VAL A 163 16.95 8.93 12.23
CA VAL A 163 15.93 9.45 13.16
C VAL A 163 14.57 9.32 12.52
N ASP A 164 13.71 8.51 13.12
CA ASP A 164 12.28 8.43 12.86
C ASP A 164 11.56 9.50 13.71
N VAL A 165 10.99 10.49 13.05
CA VAL A 165 10.34 11.63 13.71
C VAL A 165 9.05 11.21 14.40
N GLU A 166 8.28 10.31 13.81
CA GLU A 166 7.02 9.80 14.36
C GLU A 166 7.28 9.05 15.67
N ARG A 167 8.28 8.15 15.67
CA ARG A 167 8.65 7.40 16.86
C ARG A 167 9.19 8.31 17.98
N LYS A 168 9.96 9.30 17.61
CA LYS A 168 10.54 10.26 18.58
C LYS A 168 9.47 11.11 19.26
N ASN A 169 8.30 11.29 18.59
CA ASN A 169 7.17 12.05 19.10
C ASN A 169 6.01 11.16 19.59
N GLU A 170 6.24 9.86 19.77
CA GLU A 170 5.23 8.89 20.23
C GLU A 170 4.00 8.79 19.32
N LEU A 171 4.18 9.07 18.03
CA LEU A 171 3.17 8.94 16.97
C LEU A 171 3.34 7.66 16.15
N ALA A 172 4.28 6.78 16.52
CA ALA A 172 4.54 5.53 15.83
C ALA A 172 4.38 4.32 16.75
N GLY A 173 3.63 3.32 16.28
CA GLY A 173 3.48 2.05 16.94
C GLY A 173 4.73 1.16 16.85
N ASN A 174 4.69 0.04 17.56
CA ASN A 174 5.84 -0.87 17.66
C ASN A 174 6.16 -1.58 16.33
N LEU A 175 5.15 -1.86 15.51
CA LEU A 175 5.35 -2.51 14.21
C LEU A 175 6.01 -1.56 13.23
N HIS A 176 5.62 -0.28 13.22
CA HIS A 176 6.29 0.75 12.44
C HIS A 176 7.76 0.87 12.84
N GLY A 177 8.06 0.98 14.14
CA GLY A 177 9.44 1.05 14.64
C GLY A 177 10.28 -0.18 14.25
N LYS A 178 9.68 -1.37 14.23
CA LYS A 178 10.34 -2.59 13.72
C LYS A 178 10.67 -2.47 12.23
N GLY A 179 9.73 -2.01 11.41
CA GLY A 179 9.92 -1.79 9.97
C GLY A 179 11.05 -0.82 9.67
N MET A 180 11.15 0.27 10.45
CA MET A 180 12.26 1.25 10.39
C MET A 180 13.61 0.59 10.63
N MET A 181 13.76 -0.14 11.73
CA MET A 181 15.02 -0.80 12.09
C MET A 181 15.45 -1.85 11.04
N ILE A 182 14.50 -2.56 10.46
CA ILE A 182 14.76 -3.54 9.39
C ILE A 182 15.25 -2.82 8.13
N SER A 183 14.62 -1.72 7.74
CA SER A 183 15.01 -0.93 6.56
C SER A 183 16.43 -0.38 6.70
N GLU A 184 16.78 0.13 7.87
CA GLU A 184 18.14 0.60 8.20
C GLU A 184 19.16 -0.55 8.15
N ALA A 185 18.85 -1.68 8.78
CA ALA A 185 19.74 -2.84 8.81
C ALA A 185 19.96 -3.43 7.40
N CYS A 186 18.90 -3.51 6.59
CA CYS A 186 18.97 -3.94 5.20
C CYS A 186 19.88 -3.00 4.38
N LEU A 187 19.67 -1.69 4.48
CA LEU A 187 20.50 -0.69 3.80
C LEU A 187 21.96 -0.77 4.20
N ALA A 188 22.25 -0.84 5.51
CA ALA A 188 23.60 -0.94 6.04
C ALA A 188 24.32 -2.21 5.54
N SER A 189 23.60 -3.33 5.52
CA SER A 189 24.14 -4.61 5.04
C SER A 189 24.49 -4.59 3.56
N ILE A 190 23.58 -4.06 2.72
CA ILE A 190 23.74 -4.04 1.25
C ILE A 190 24.87 -3.09 0.82
N LEU A 191 25.00 -1.97 1.50
CA LEU A 191 26.04 -0.97 1.21
C LEU A 191 27.35 -1.26 1.94
N GLU A 192 27.44 -2.34 2.72
CA GLU A 192 28.60 -2.71 3.54
C GLU A 192 29.06 -1.54 4.45
N LEU A 193 28.09 -0.84 5.07
CA LEU A 193 28.38 0.31 5.89
C LEU A 193 29.01 -0.09 7.24
N PRO A 194 29.85 0.77 7.83
CA PRO A 194 30.39 0.54 9.17
C PRO A 194 29.28 0.54 10.23
N SER A 195 29.57 -0.02 11.41
CA SER A 195 28.63 -0.07 12.53
C SER A 195 28.11 1.29 12.98
N GLN A 196 28.93 2.33 12.85
CA GLN A 196 28.52 3.72 12.98
C GLN A 196 28.24 4.26 11.56
N LEU A 197 27.00 4.72 11.33
CA LEU A 197 26.62 5.22 10.01
C LEU A 197 27.40 6.49 9.66
N PRO A 198 27.94 6.60 8.44
CA PRO A 198 28.67 7.79 7.98
C PRO A 198 27.74 8.94 7.55
N PHE A 199 26.50 8.92 8.02
CA PHE A 199 25.49 9.95 7.81
C PHE A 199 24.46 9.93 8.94
N SER A 200 23.75 11.05 9.08
CA SER A 200 22.46 11.09 9.80
C SER A 200 21.33 11.31 8.81
N ALA A 201 20.19 10.69 9.07
CA ALA A 201 18.99 10.86 8.27
C ALA A 201 17.81 11.22 9.17
N SER A 202 16.91 12.08 8.66
CA SER A 202 15.62 12.38 9.30
C SER A 202 14.52 11.90 8.39
N LEU A 203 13.70 10.98 8.86
CA LEU A 203 12.54 10.42 8.17
C LEU A 203 11.26 10.96 8.78
N VAL A 204 10.33 11.38 7.92
CA VAL A 204 9.07 12.01 8.33
C VAL A 204 7.93 11.53 7.44
N PHE A 205 6.80 11.17 8.05
CA PHE A 205 5.50 11.07 7.38
C PHE A 205 4.85 12.45 7.42
N GLU A 206 5.05 13.20 6.37
CA GLU A 206 4.67 14.60 6.31
C GLU A 206 3.16 14.80 6.50
N GLN A 207 2.81 15.78 7.35
CA GLN A 207 1.41 16.12 7.66
C GLN A 207 0.57 14.95 8.19
N SER A 208 1.21 13.92 8.77
CA SER A 208 0.52 12.89 9.54
C SER A 208 0.49 13.29 11.01
N TYR A 209 -0.70 13.38 11.58
CA TYR A 209 -0.93 13.81 12.96
C TYR A 209 -1.59 12.72 13.79
N GLY A 210 -1.91 11.59 13.18
CA GLY A 210 -2.42 10.38 13.83
C GLY A 210 -1.31 9.38 14.12
N GLU A 211 -1.60 8.40 14.94
CA GLU A 211 -0.70 7.28 15.18
C GLU A 211 -0.54 6.44 13.91
N ILE A 212 0.70 6.17 13.52
CA ILE A 212 1.08 5.29 12.41
C ILE A 212 1.55 3.97 13.01
N ASP A 213 0.93 2.86 12.61
CA ASP A 213 1.43 1.53 12.95
C ASP A 213 1.45 0.61 11.72
N GLY A 214 2.18 -0.50 11.86
CA GLY A 214 2.43 -1.43 10.75
C GLY A 214 3.79 -1.23 10.09
N ASP A 215 4.34 -2.33 9.56
CA ASP A 215 5.63 -2.38 8.91
C ASP A 215 5.54 -2.24 7.37
N SER A 216 4.33 -2.06 6.84
CA SER A 216 4.04 -2.01 5.39
C SER A 216 4.65 -0.81 4.65
N ALA A 217 5.20 0.16 5.37
CA ALA A 217 5.94 1.29 4.82
C ALA A 217 7.45 1.05 4.70
N SER A 218 7.97 -0.10 5.18
CA SER A 218 9.44 -0.32 5.24
C SER A 218 10.10 -0.31 3.86
N LEU A 219 9.41 -0.76 2.80
CA LEU A 219 9.90 -0.66 1.44
C LEU A 219 9.97 0.81 0.95
N ALA A 220 8.99 1.63 1.33
CA ALA A 220 8.99 3.07 1.03
C ALA A 220 10.12 3.79 1.77
N ILE A 221 10.32 3.47 3.05
CA ILE A 221 11.39 3.99 3.90
C ILE A 221 12.77 3.66 3.34
N PHE A 222 12.99 2.40 2.95
CA PHE A 222 14.20 1.99 2.26
C PHE A 222 14.44 2.81 0.99
N SER A 223 13.42 2.94 0.15
CA SER A 223 13.51 3.63 -1.13
C SER A 223 13.81 5.12 -0.98
N VAL A 224 13.20 5.79 0.00
CA VAL A 224 13.44 7.23 0.23
C VAL A 224 14.81 7.49 0.84
N LEU A 225 15.33 6.58 1.70
CA LEU A 225 16.70 6.61 2.19
C LEU A 225 17.72 6.47 1.05
N VAL A 226 17.52 5.49 0.17
CA VAL A 226 18.35 5.28 -1.02
C VAL A 226 18.36 6.53 -1.91
N SER A 227 17.20 7.14 -2.14
CA SER A 227 17.08 8.40 -2.91
C SER A 227 17.87 9.53 -2.28
N ALA A 228 17.67 9.80 -1.00
CA ALA A 228 18.35 10.88 -0.29
C ALA A 228 19.88 10.70 -0.23
N LEU A 229 20.34 9.45 -0.04
CA LEU A 229 21.78 9.13 -0.01
C LEU A 229 22.42 9.21 -1.40
N SER A 230 21.74 8.74 -2.45
CA SER A 230 22.28 8.73 -3.83
C SER A 230 22.10 10.05 -4.56
N ASP A 231 21.22 10.94 -4.11
CA ASP A 231 20.77 12.16 -4.80
C ASP A 231 20.01 11.87 -6.11
N LEU A 232 19.39 10.71 -6.17
CA LEU A 232 18.55 10.32 -7.30
C LEU A 232 17.10 10.64 -6.98
N PRO A 233 16.37 11.31 -7.88
CA PRO A 233 14.97 11.61 -7.65
C PRO A 233 14.09 10.36 -7.74
N LEU A 234 13.00 10.38 -7.00
CA LEU A 234 11.92 9.38 -7.04
C LEU A 234 10.72 9.92 -7.81
N PRO A 235 10.09 9.10 -8.66
CA PRO A 235 8.90 9.48 -9.40
C PRO A 235 7.70 9.65 -8.46
N GLN A 236 7.09 10.83 -8.45
CA GLN A 236 5.94 11.13 -7.59
C GLN A 236 4.60 10.61 -8.15
N ASN A 237 4.60 10.16 -9.38
CA ASN A 237 3.47 9.46 -10.00
C ASN A 237 3.35 7.97 -9.57
N ILE A 238 4.28 7.48 -8.77
CA ILE A 238 4.27 6.12 -8.23
C ILE A 238 4.10 6.18 -6.71
N ALA A 239 3.13 5.44 -6.19
CA ALA A 239 3.03 5.14 -4.76
C ALA A 239 3.54 3.73 -4.48
N ILE A 240 3.93 3.45 -3.23
CA ILE A 240 4.54 2.19 -2.87
C ILE A 240 4.05 1.68 -1.53
N THR A 241 3.83 0.38 -1.44
CA THR A 241 3.61 -0.35 -0.18
C THR A 241 4.32 -1.70 -0.22
N GLY A 242 4.82 -2.14 0.90
CA GLY A 242 5.51 -3.41 1.04
C GLY A 242 6.29 -3.47 2.35
N THR A 243 6.35 -4.67 2.93
CA THR A 243 7.25 -4.96 4.05
C THR A 243 8.53 -5.58 3.50
N ILE A 244 9.68 -5.16 3.99
CA ILE A 244 10.96 -5.80 3.65
C ILE A 244 11.54 -6.55 4.84
N ASP A 245 12.32 -7.59 4.57
CA ASP A 245 13.18 -8.21 5.55
C ASP A 245 14.64 -7.69 5.50
N GLN A 246 15.49 -8.19 6.38
CA GLN A 246 16.89 -7.78 6.46
C GLN A 246 17.71 -8.15 5.21
N PHE A 247 17.20 -9.05 4.36
CA PHE A 247 17.85 -9.50 3.14
C PHE A 247 17.31 -8.78 1.89
N GLY A 248 16.31 -7.90 2.07
CA GLY A 248 15.71 -7.13 1.00
C GLY A 248 14.61 -7.84 0.22
N LEU A 249 14.10 -8.97 0.73
CA LEU A 249 12.91 -9.60 0.16
C LEU A 249 11.66 -8.83 0.55
N VAL A 250 10.71 -8.70 -0.38
CA VAL A 250 9.48 -7.96 -0.19
C VAL A 250 8.33 -8.90 0.16
N HIS A 251 7.66 -8.63 1.27
CA HIS A 251 6.61 -9.46 1.84
C HIS A 251 5.24 -8.80 1.74
N ALA A 252 4.20 -9.64 1.86
CA ALA A 252 2.80 -9.24 1.77
C ALA A 252 2.39 -8.20 2.83
N VAL A 253 1.41 -7.38 2.46
CA VAL A 253 0.78 -6.36 3.32
C VAL A 253 -0.73 -6.51 3.26
N GLY A 254 -1.42 -6.07 4.32
CA GLY A 254 -2.88 -6.00 4.34
C GLY A 254 -3.45 -4.78 3.61
N GLY A 255 -4.75 -4.86 3.25
CA GLY A 255 -5.52 -3.76 2.68
C GLY A 255 -5.02 -3.27 1.32
N VAL A 256 -4.42 -4.16 0.51
CA VAL A 256 -3.79 -3.77 -0.76
C VAL A 256 -4.80 -3.17 -1.75
N ASN A 257 -6.05 -3.65 -1.75
CA ASN A 257 -7.10 -3.13 -2.63
C ASN A 257 -7.43 -1.68 -2.29
N ASP A 258 -7.66 -1.38 -1.02
CA ASP A 258 -7.98 -0.03 -0.56
C ASP A 258 -6.79 0.93 -0.78
N LYS A 259 -5.56 0.48 -0.54
CA LYS A 259 -4.35 1.25 -0.81
C LYS A 259 -4.22 1.66 -2.28
N ILE A 260 -4.44 0.72 -3.21
CA ILE A 260 -4.40 0.99 -4.66
C ILE A 260 -5.52 1.95 -5.04
N GLU A 261 -6.76 1.68 -4.61
CA GLU A 261 -7.94 2.47 -4.95
C GLU A 261 -7.87 3.89 -4.38
N GLY A 262 -7.25 4.07 -3.20
CA GLY A 262 -7.03 5.38 -2.60
C GLY A 262 -6.13 6.27 -3.45
N PHE A 263 -4.95 5.77 -3.83
CA PHE A 263 -4.03 6.52 -4.69
C PHE A 263 -4.59 6.73 -6.10
N PHE A 264 -5.22 5.69 -6.67
CA PHE A 264 -5.89 5.78 -7.96
C PHE A 264 -6.95 6.89 -7.98
N THR A 265 -7.79 6.97 -6.93
CA THR A 265 -8.84 7.99 -6.84
C THR A 265 -8.27 9.41 -6.87
N ILE A 266 -7.18 9.67 -6.15
CA ILE A 266 -6.51 10.96 -6.18
C ILE A 266 -5.95 11.25 -7.58
N CYS A 267 -5.27 10.28 -8.20
CA CYS A 267 -4.74 10.42 -9.55
C CYS A 267 -5.84 10.66 -10.58
N GLN A 268 -6.95 9.91 -10.51
CA GLN A 268 -8.09 10.04 -11.41
C GLN A 268 -8.75 11.41 -11.31
N ARG A 269 -8.98 11.91 -10.09
CA ARG A 269 -9.59 13.24 -9.85
C ARG A 269 -8.70 14.40 -10.30
N ARG A 270 -7.37 14.20 -10.32
CA ARG A 270 -6.40 15.16 -10.89
C ARG A 270 -6.21 15.02 -12.39
N GLY A 271 -6.66 13.93 -12.98
CA GLY A 271 -6.47 13.55 -14.37
C GLY A 271 -5.32 12.57 -14.55
N LEU A 272 -5.65 11.36 -15.03
CA LEU A 272 -4.65 10.33 -15.33
C LEU A 272 -3.76 10.78 -16.50
N THR A 273 -2.46 10.56 -16.36
CA THR A 273 -1.44 10.91 -17.37
C THR A 273 -0.90 9.71 -18.13
N GLY A 274 -1.34 8.48 -17.79
CA GLY A 274 -0.78 7.24 -18.32
C GLY A 274 0.62 6.93 -17.77
N LYS A 275 0.97 7.48 -16.61
CA LYS A 275 2.25 7.21 -15.93
C LYS A 275 2.08 6.86 -14.46
N GLN A 276 0.89 7.08 -13.89
CA GLN A 276 0.62 6.79 -12.49
C GLN A 276 0.52 5.29 -12.24
N GLY A 277 0.96 4.89 -11.07
CA GLY A 277 0.89 3.49 -10.66
C GLY A 277 1.24 3.25 -9.20
N VAL A 278 1.16 1.98 -8.81
CA VAL A 278 1.47 1.53 -7.45
C VAL A 278 2.42 0.34 -7.51
N ILE A 279 3.46 0.37 -6.68
CA ILE A 279 4.33 -0.78 -6.43
C ILE A 279 3.76 -1.56 -5.24
N ILE A 280 3.56 -2.86 -5.43
CA ILE A 280 3.05 -3.80 -4.43
C ILE A 280 3.92 -5.05 -4.35
N PRO A 281 3.91 -5.79 -3.22
CA PRO A 281 4.56 -7.09 -3.13
C PRO A 281 3.96 -8.08 -4.13
N ALA A 282 4.77 -8.90 -4.79
CA ALA A 282 4.31 -9.92 -5.73
C ALA A 282 3.35 -10.93 -5.07
N THR A 283 3.57 -11.20 -3.79
CA THR A 283 2.72 -12.10 -2.99
C THR A 283 1.30 -11.59 -2.79
N THR A 284 1.06 -10.25 -2.88
CA THR A 284 -0.27 -9.66 -2.70
C THR A 284 -1.15 -9.70 -3.95
N ILE A 285 -0.63 -10.16 -5.09
CA ILE A 285 -1.44 -10.30 -6.32
C ILE A 285 -2.65 -11.21 -6.12
N GLN A 286 -2.53 -12.21 -5.26
CA GLN A 286 -3.64 -13.10 -4.95
C GLN A 286 -4.79 -12.40 -4.21
N GLN A 287 -4.51 -11.27 -3.56
CA GLN A 287 -5.48 -10.47 -2.81
C GLN A 287 -6.23 -9.46 -3.67
N LEU A 288 -5.79 -9.23 -4.92
CA LEU A 288 -6.37 -8.20 -5.77
C LEU A 288 -7.82 -8.52 -6.15
N SER A 289 -8.71 -7.62 -5.75
CA SER A 289 -10.13 -7.58 -6.15
C SER A 289 -10.54 -6.11 -6.28
N LEU A 290 -9.99 -5.46 -7.29
CA LEU A 290 -10.09 -4.02 -7.51
C LEU A 290 -11.44 -3.63 -8.11
N SER A 291 -11.81 -2.35 -7.93
CA SER A 291 -12.99 -1.77 -8.55
C SER A 291 -12.89 -1.79 -10.08
N ASP A 292 -14.04 -1.81 -10.73
CA ASP A 292 -14.12 -1.85 -12.19
C ASP A 292 -13.41 -0.63 -12.82
N GLU A 293 -13.44 0.53 -12.15
CA GLU A 293 -12.76 1.75 -12.60
C GLU A 293 -11.25 1.60 -12.66
N VAL A 294 -10.63 0.99 -11.64
CA VAL A 294 -9.19 0.70 -11.64
C VAL A 294 -8.86 -0.32 -12.71
N VAL A 295 -9.65 -1.39 -12.82
CA VAL A 295 -9.45 -2.45 -13.82
C VAL A 295 -9.50 -1.88 -15.25
N GLU A 296 -10.47 -1.03 -15.54
CA GLU A 296 -10.57 -0.37 -16.85
C GLU A 296 -9.40 0.59 -17.12
N ALA A 297 -8.96 1.35 -16.11
CA ALA A 297 -7.80 2.22 -16.26
C ALA A 297 -6.50 1.44 -16.53
N VAL A 298 -6.33 0.28 -15.88
CA VAL A 298 -5.18 -0.61 -16.12
C VAL A 298 -5.25 -1.23 -17.51
N LYS A 299 -6.41 -1.72 -17.95
CA LYS A 299 -6.59 -2.26 -19.31
C LYS A 299 -6.30 -1.23 -20.40
N ASN A 300 -6.62 0.04 -20.14
CA ASN A 300 -6.39 1.15 -21.08
C ASN A 300 -4.99 1.78 -20.94
N GLU A 301 -4.08 1.16 -20.18
CA GLU A 301 -2.72 1.65 -19.94
C GLU A 301 -2.66 3.08 -19.36
N GLN A 302 -3.67 3.46 -18.57
CA GLN A 302 -3.75 4.75 -17.90
C GLN A 302 -3.26 4.74 -16.47
N PHE A 303 -3.20 3.54 -15.86
CA PHE A 303 -2.71 3.30 -14.51
C PHE A 303 -2.00 1.96 -14.45
N PHE A 304 -0.96 1.82 -13.61
CA PHE A 304 -0.11 0.64 -13.57
C PHE A 304 -0.02 0.04 -12.18
N ILE A 305 0.09 -1.27 -12.12
CA ILE A 305 0.35 -2.02 -10.89
C ILE A 305 1.64 -2.80 -11.11
N TYR A 306 2.68 -2.42 -10.38
CA TYR A 306 4.00 -3.03 -10.45
C TYR A 306 4.17 -4.00 -9.29
N GLN A 307 4.43 -5.26 -9.60
CA GLN A 307 4.75 -6.27 -8.59
C GLN A 307 6.25 -6.36 -8.40
N VAL A 308 6.69 -6.50 -7.15
CA VAL A 308 8.11 -6.68 -6.81
C VAL A 308 8.29 -7.80 -5.78
N GLU A 309 9.38 -8.54 -5.93
CA GLU A 309 9.79 -9.62 -5.01
C GLU A 309 10.89 -9.15 -4.05
N ASP A 310 11.64 -8.11 -4.46
CA ASP A 310 12.79 -7.61 -3.73
C ASP A 310 13.07 -6.12 -3.98
N ILE A 311 14.03 -5.60 -3.23
CA ILE A 311 14.48 -4.21 -3.34
C ILE A 311 15.23 -3.92 -4.65
N TYR A 312 15.79 -4.93 -5.32
CA TYR A 312 16.54 -4.75 -6.59
C TYR A 312 15.56 -4.45 -7.71
N GLN A 313 14.45 -5.21 -7.80
CA GLN A 313 13.35 -4.93 -8.73
C GLN A 313 12.72 -3.57 -8.43
N THR A 314 12.56 -3.24 -7.15
CA THR A 314 12.03 -1.94 -6.71
C THR A 314 12.93 -0.80 -7.18
N ALA A 315 14.24 -0.90 -6.98
CA ALA A 315 15.21 0.09 -7.44
C ALA A 315 15.19 0.28 -8.96
N LYS A 316 15.01 -0.83 -9.70
CA LYS A 316 14.91 -0.79 -11.16
C LYS A 316 13.71 -0.01 -11.65
N ILE A 317 12.55 -0.18 -10.99
CA ILE A 317 11.32 0.54 -11.33
C ILE A 317 11.43 2.03 -10.96
N LEU A 318 11.94 2.33 -9.74
CA LEU A 318 11.96 3.69 -9.21
C LEU A 318 13.07 4.56 -9.81
N PHE A 319 14.25 4.00 -10.09
CA PHE A 319 15.43 4.77 -10.49
C PHE A 319 15.93 4.44 -11.90
N ASP A 320 15.36 3.43 -12.57
CA ASP A 320 15.87 2.87 -13.82
C ASP A 320 17.37 2.53 -13.75
N ARG A 321 17.80 2.00 -12.59
CA ARG A 321 19.19 1.64 -12.28
C ARG A 321 19.26 0.34 -11.49
N ASP A 322 20.42 -0.31 -11.59
CA ASP A 322 20.74 -1.44 -10.74
C ASP A 322 21.15 -0.93 -9.34
N LEU A 323 20.73 -1.60 -8.28
CA LEU A 323 21.07 -1.21 -6.90
C LEU A 323 22.54 -1.49 -6.59
N LEU A 324 23.00 -2.69 -6.97
CA LEU A 324 24.39 -3.14 -6.84
C LEU A 324 25.05 -3.32 -8.20
N GLU A 325 26.36 -3.61 -8.19
CA GLU A 325 27.11 -3.90 -9.39
C GLU A 325 26.76 -5.29 -9.94
N GLU A 326 26.06 -5.33 -11.06
CA GLU A 326 25.67 -6.57 -11.74
C GLU A 326 26.44 -6.76 -13.07
N LYS A 327 27.15 -5.73 -13.54
CA LYS A 327 27.86 -5.69 -14.82
C LYS A 327 29.27 -5.15 -14.65
N GLU A 328 30.19 -5.54 -15.52
CA GLU A 328 31.55 -5.02 -15.51
C GLU A 328 31.62 -3.54 -15.95
N GLU A 329 30.75 -3.13 -16.88
CA GLU A 329 30.69 -1.76 -17.37
C GLU A 329 29.26 -1.23 -17.41
N TYR A 330 29.09 0.06 -17.07
CA TYR A 330 27.83 0.79 -17.12
C TYR A 330 27.95 1.98 -18.08
N ALA A 331 26.88 2.28 -18.79
CA ALA A 331 26.79 3.50 -19.57
C ALA A 331 26.95 4.73 -18.66
N LYS A 332 27.56 5.79 -19.18
CA LYS A 332 27.72 7.04 -18.43
C LYS A 332 26.37 7.55 -17.90
N GLY A 333 26.29 7.81 -16.60
CA GLY A 333 25.08 8.25 -15.95
C GLY A 333 24.09 7.12 -15.60
N LYS A 334 24.50 5.84 -15.73
CA LYS A 334 23.73 4.65 -15.32
C LYS A 334 24.51 3.80 -14.33
N GLU A 335 25.46 4.39 -13.61
CA GLU A 335 26.21 3.71 -12.56
C GLU A 335 25.27 3.14 -11.50
N PRO A 336 25.63 2.01 -10.83
CA PRO A 336 24.84 1.43 -9.74
C PRO A 336 24.62 2.42 -8.60
N ILE A 337 23.46 2.32 -7.98
CA ILE A 337 23.07 3.24 -6.89
C ILE A 337 24.05 3.16 -5.71
N ALA A 338 24.49 1.94 -5.34
CA ALA A 338 25.45 1.74 -4.26
C ALA A 338 26.76 2.49 -4.51
N ARG A 339 27.28 2.47 -5.74
CA ARG A 339 28.49 3.22 -6.12
C ARG A 339 28.30 4.73 -5.98
N LEU A 340 27.15 5.26 -6.36
CA LEU A 340 26.84 6.70 -6.17
C LEU A 340 26.82 7.07 -4.70
N ILE A 341 26.20 6.25 -3.85
CA ILE A 341 26.15 6.48 -2.40
C ILE A 341 27.55 6.43 -1.79
N GLN A 342 28.36 5.40 -2.10
CA GLN A 342 29.72 5.25 -1.61
C GLN A 342 30.60 6.44 -2.03
N ASN A 343 30.51 6.88 -3.28
CA ASN A 343 31.23 8.06 -3.76
C ASN A 343 30.85 9.35 -3.00
N ARG A 344 29.55 9.54 -2.69
CA ARG A 344 29.08 10.70 -1.94
C ARG A 344 29.58 10.67 -0.49
N ILE A 345 29.57 9.50 0.14
CA ILE A 345 30.12 9.31 1.51
C ILE A 345 31.61 9.62 1.52
N ALA A 346 32.40 9.03 0.60
CA ALA A 346 33.84 9.24 0.49
C ALA A 346 34.18 10.72 0.26
N PHE A 347 33.55 11.36 -0.71
CA PHE A 347 33.75 12.77 -1.02
C PHE A 347 33.49 13.70 0.17
N ARG A 348 32.47 13.41 0.97
CA ARG A 348 32.10 14.23 2.13
C ARG A 348 32.99 13.98 3.34
N SER A 349 33.54 12.77 3.51
CA SER A 349 34.51 12.46 4.56
C SER A 349 35.92 13.08 4.30
N GLU A 350 36.28 13.23 3.01
CA GLU A 350 37.58 13.84 2.64
C GLU A 350 37.54 15.37 2.60
N THR A 351 36.36 15.99 2.49
CA THR A 351 36.27 17.47 2.46
C THR A 351 36.30 18.02 3.88
N PRO A 352 37.37 18.74 4.30
CA PRO A 352 37.42 19.35 5.63
C PRO A 352 36.23 20.30 5.77
N LYS A 353 35.51 20.20 6.89
CA LYS A 353 34.44 21.15 7.23
C LYS A 353 35.06 22.55 7.20
N LYS A 354 34.83 23.35 6.16
CA LYS A 354 35.14 24.78 6.16
C LYS A 354 34.40 25.37 7.36
N SER A 355 35.18 25.80 8.39
CA SER A 355 34.61 26.52 9.52
C SER A 355 33.94 27.79 8.97
N TRP A 356 32.75 28.13 9.44
CA TRP A 356 32.11 29.37 9.07
C TRP A 356 33.01 30.58 9.43
N LEU A 357 33.96 30.40 10.34
CA LEU A 357 35.01 31.36 10.65
C LEU A 357 36.00 31.60 9.50
N ASP A 358 36.14 30.68 8.55
CA ASP A 358 36.98 30.87 7.35
C ASP A 358 36.31 31.78 6.33
N PHE A 359 34.99 31.98 6.43
CA PHE A 359 34.21 32.89 5.58
C PHE A 359 34.48 34.38 5.96
N PHE A 360 34.96 34.66 7.18
CA PHE A 360 35.28 36.00 7.64
C PHE A 360 36.79 36.33 7.53
N LYS A 361 37.59 35.41 6.98
CA LYS A 361 39.03 35.61 6.77
C LYS A 361 39.43 35.88 5.32
N SER A 362 38.47 35.87 4.40
CA SER A 362 38.64 36.30 3.01
C SER A 362 37.91 37.65 2.85
#